data_b35af78087c383b58625171c19ce8daa
#
_entry.id   b35af78087c383b58625171c19ce8daa
#
_cell.length_a   1.000
_cell.length_b   1.000
_cell.length_c   1.000
_cell.angle_alpha   90.00
_cell.angle_beta   90.00
_cell.angle_gamma   90.00
#
_symmetry.space_group_name_H-M   'P 1'
#
loop_
_entity.id
_entity.type
_entity.pdbx_description
1 polymer ?
#
loop_
_entity_poly.entity_id
_entity_poly.type
_entity_poly.pdbx_seq_one_letter_code
_entity_poly.pdbx_strand_id
1 'polypeptide(L)' 'FRVDLNTAGVDAMTTLPGLGEKKARAILEHRLAHGRFQSLDEVAQVPGVTQDMIDEWQGLAYVS' A
#
# COMPACT_ATOMS: atom_id res chain seq x y z
N PHE A 1 -15.56 3.52 0.48
CA PHE A 1 -14.41 3.60 1.39
C PHE A 1 -13.13 3.25 0.66
N ARG A 2 -12.12 4.09 0.76
CA ARG A 2 -10.81 3.87 0.14
C ARG A 2 -9.70 4.06 1.16
N VAL A 3 -8.59 3.35 0.95
CA VAL A 3 -7.43 3.38 1.84
C VAL A 3 -6.36 4.29 1.24
N ASP A 4 -5.93 5.30 2.00
CA ASP A 4 -4.81 6.17 1.61
C ASP A 4 -3.52 5.53 2.12
N LEU A 5 -2.70 5.01 1.21
CA LEU A 5 -1.48 4.31 1.59
C LEU A 5 -0.40 5.22 2.17
N ASN A 6 -0.56 6.53 2.05
CA ASN A 6 0.36 7.49 2.69
C ASN A 6 0.01 7.77 4.15
N THR A 7 -1.20 7.48 4.59
CA THR A 7 -1.64 7.78 5.95
C THR A 7 -2.17 6.59 6.72
N ALA A 8 -2.54 5.52 6.02
CA ALA A 8 -3.17 4.35 6.65
C ALA A 8 -2.21 3.60 7.56
N GLY A 9 -2.76 3.05 8.64
CA GLY A 9 -2.04 2.11 9.48
C GLY A 9 -2.15 0.70 8.92
N VAL A 10 -1.48 -0.25 9.59
CA VAL A 10 -1.45 -1.64 9.16
C VAL A 10 -2.85 -2.23 9.06
N ASP A 11 -3.69 -1.97 10.06
CA ASP A 11 -5.05 -2.53 10.10
C ASP A 11 -5.89 -2.11 8.90
N ALA A 12 -5.81 -0.83 8.53
CA ALA A 12 -6.54 -0.34 7.37
C ALA A 12 -6.00 -0.92 6.09
N MET A 13 -4.68 -1.06 5.99
CA MET A 13 -4.05 -1.64 4.79
C MET A 13 -4.47 -3.08 4.57
N THR A 14 -4.65 -3.86 5.64
CA THR A 14 -5.00 -5.28 5.51
C THR A 14 -6.40 -5.51 4.95
N THR A 15 -7.21 -4.48 4.81
CA THR A 15 -8.51 -4.60 4.13
C THR A 15 -8.37 -4.73 2.62
N LEU A 16 -7.17 -4.44 2.08
CA LEU A 16 -6.95 -4.52 0.64
C LEU A 16 -6.68 -5.96 0.21
N PRO A 17 -7.18 -6.37 -0.99
CA PRO A 17 -6.96 -7.73 -1.48
C PRO A 17 -5.47 -8.09 -1.56
N GLY A 18 -5.12 -9.27 -1.08
CA GLY A 18 -3.76 -9.79 -1.16
C GLY A 18 -2.78 -9.16 -0.19
N LEU A 19 -3.22 -8.21 0.63
CA LEU A 19 -2.33 -7.48 1.53
C LEU A 19 -2.52 -7.99 2.95
N GLY A 20 -1.65 -8.92 3.36
CA GLY A 20 -1.63 -9.39 4.73
C GLY A 20 -0.83 -8.46 5.62
N GLU A 21 -0.80 -8.77 6.92
CA GLU A 21 -0.13 -7.93 7.90
C GLU A 21 1.35 -7.73 7.58
N LYS A 22 2.05 -8.79 7.15
CA LYS A 22 3.48 -8.71 6.86
C LYS A 22 3.77 -7.73 5.73
N LYS A 23 2.99 -7.79 4.66
CA LYS A 23 3.15 -6.88 3.52
C LYS A 23 2.73 -5.47 3.89
N ALA A 24 1.68 -5.33 4.69
CA ALA A 24 1.25 -4.03 5.16
C ALA A 24 2.34 -3.35 5.98
N ARG A 25 3.03 -4.11 6.84
CA ARG A 25 4.15 -3.57 7.59
C ARG A 25 5.30 -3.16 6.68
N ALA A 26 5.56 -3.93 5.62
CA ALA A 26 6.59 -3.57 4.65
C ALA A 26 6.28 -2.24 3.97
N ILE A 27 5.01 -2.01 3.63
CA ILE A 27 4.60 -0.73 3.06
C ILE A 27 4.81 0.40 4.06
N LEU A 28 4.43 0.18 5.33
CA LEU A 28 4.62 1.18 6.37
C LEU A 28 6.10 1.51 6.56
N GLU A 29 6.95 0.50 6.60
CA GLU A 29 8.39 0.70 6.77
C GLU A 29 9.00 1.44 5.58
N HIS A 30 8.55 1.10 4.37
CA HIS A 30 9.02 1.80 3.17
C HIS A 30 8.64 3.28 3.24
N ARG A 31 7.41 3.55 3.64
CA ARG A 31 6.91 4.91 3.78
C ARG A 31 7.74 5.71 4.79
N LEU A 32 8.09 5.08 5.92
CA LEU A 32 8.90 5.74 6.94
C LEU A 32 10.33 5.98 6.49
N ALA A 33 10.88 5.09 5.67
CA ALA A 33 12.26 5.18 5.21
C ALA A 33 12.43 6.11 4.01
N HIS A 34 11.46 6.15 3.11
CA HIS A 34 11.59 6.84 1.81
C HIS A 34 10.61 7.99 1.63
N GLY A 35 9.77 8.24 2.61
CA GLY A 35 8.75 9.26 2.51
C GLY A 35 7.50 8.77 1.80
N ARG A 36 6.59 9.71 1.51
CA ARG A 36 5.30 9.38 0.94
C ARG A 36 5.42 8.85 -0.48
N PHE A 37 4.46 8.01 -0.85
CA PHE A 37 4.35 7.55 -2.24
C PHE A 37 3.78 8.67 -3.11
N GLN A 38 4.38 8.84 -4.28
CA GLN A 38 3.93 9.85 -5.25
C GLN A 38 2.80 9.34 -6.13
N SER A 39 2.72 8.03 -6.34
CA SER A 39 1.67 7.39 -7.12
C SER A 39 1.39 6.01 -6.54
N LEU A 40 0.23 5.46 -6.87
CA LEU A 40 -0.11 4.12 -6.43
C LEU A 40 0.86 3.09 -7.03
N ASP A 41 1.31 3.30 -8.26
CA ASP A 41 2.27 2.40 -8.91
C ASP A 41 3.61 2.33 -8.17
N GLU A 42 3.98 3.41 -7.49
CA GLU A 42 5.24 3.43 -6.73
C GLU A 42 5.24 2.41 -5.59
N VAL A 43 4.06 2.02 -5.11
CA VAL A 43 3.95 1.03 -4.04
C VAL A 43 4.48 -0.33 -4.49
N ALA A 44 4.57 -0.60 -5.80
CA ALA A 44 5.15 -1.83 -6.31
C ALA A 44 6.64 -1.97 -6.00
N GLN A 45 7.32 -0.90 -5.59
CA GLN A 45 8.72 -0.96 -5.17
C GLN A 45 8.89 -1.63 -3.80
N VAL A 46 7.80 -1.77 -3.04
CA VAL A 46 7.85 -2.43 -1.74
C VAL A 46 7.98 -3.94 -1.96
N PRO A 47 8.97 -4.61 -1.32
CA PRO A 47 9.09 -6.05 -1.44
C PRO A 47 7.80 -6.78 -1.07
N GLY A 48 7.36 -7.68 -1.91
CA GLY A 48 6.13 -8.44 -1.70
C GLY A 48 4.89 -7.83 -2.33
N VAL A 49 4.96 -6.58 -2.79
CA VAL A 49 3.86 -5.93 -3.50
C VAL A 49 4.09 -6.02 -4.99
N THR A 50 3.11 -6.56 -5.72
CA THR A 50 3.21 -6.74 -7.16
C THR A 50 2.28 -5.77 -7.88
N GLN A 51 2.54 -5.58 -9.17
CA GLN A 51 1.67 -4.74 -9.99
C GLN A 51 0.25 -5.33 -10.07
N ASP A 52 0.14 -6.66 -10.10
CA ASP A 52 -1.16 -7.31 -10.12
C ASP A 52 -1.99 -6.96 -8.88
N MET A 53 -1.34 -6.91 -7.72
CA MET A 53 -2.00 -6.49 -6.49
C MET A 53 -2.49 -5.04 -6.59
N ILE A 54 -1.63 -4.17 -7.09
CA ILE A 54 -1.98 -2.75 -7.24
C ILE A 54 -3.15 -2.60 -8.21
N ASP A 55 -3.18 -3.38 -9.29
CA ASP A 55 -4.28 -3.34 -10.24
C ASP A 55 -5.60 -3.75 -9.59
N GLU A 56 -5.57 -4.72 -8.67
CA GLU A 56 -6.75 -5.11 -7.92
C GLU A 56 -7.22 -4.02 -6.95
N TRP A 57 -6.32 -3.16 -6.52
CA TRP A 57 -6.66 -2.08 -5.56
C TRP A 57 -7.27 -0.85 -6.24
N GLN A 58 -7.35 -0.83 -7.55
CA GLN A 58 -7.96 0.32 -8.25
C GLN A 58 -9.38 0.55 -7.73
N GLY A 59 -9.64 1.78 -7.30
CA GLY A 59 -10.92 2.11 -6.68
C GLY A 59 -11.00 1.79 -5.18
N LEU A 60 -10.05 1.03 -4.63
CA LEU A 60 -10.02 0.66 -3.21
C LEU A 60 -8.90 1.38 -2.45
N ALA A 61 -7.85 1.79 -3.13
CA ALA A 61 -6.71 2.45 -2.52
C ALA A 61 -6.27 3.63 -3.37
N TYR A 62 -5.59 4.57 -2.71
CA TYR A 62 -5.01 5.72 -3.40
C TYR A 62 -3.83 6.26 -2.58
N VAL A 63 -3.14 7.24 -3.10
CA VAL A 63 -2.09 7.95 -2.36
C VAL A 63 -2.40 9.44 -2.43
N SER A 64 -2.32 10.08 -1.28
CA SER A 64 -2.59 11.53 -1.16
C SER A 64 -1.43 12.39 -1.66
#